data_28d285f44fee1ae4faa626f6e8fb68a4
#
_entry.id   28d285f44fee1ae4faa626f6e8fb68a4
#
_cell.length_a   1.000
_cell.length_b   1.000
_cell.length_c   1.000
_cell.angle_alpha   90.00
_cell.angle_beta   90.00
_cell.angle_gamma   90.00
#
_symmetry.space_group_name_H-M   'P 1'
#
loop_
_entity.id
_entity.type
_entity.pdbx_description
1 polymer ?
#
loop_
_entity_poly.entity_id
_entity_poly.type
_entity_poly.pdbx_seq_one_letter_code
_entity_poly.pdbx_strand_id
1 'polypeptide(L)'
;QVIDKHPELPVILTAHEISGINGDGSTYFTKEYGEHLWDKLIRKNDQIFLTIAGHHHGAGYHVEKNDAGHDVINILQDYQMAYLGGNGLMGQLQFDLTNNQLEMLAYSPWVKSKKYEQLTSFDHLIMEGEGDSYTIDLDFAERFKAFAPGFTAGDANDPDYNEALKQTITDGYKAYEVTEKDKPKDEQDYAYVDGTVVHWRPGQTKVEGTLLNDGEAAPAGAVIPDVANGDDMTRVRHRIAAGADAVTFSDDKH
;
A
#
# COMPACT_ATOMS: atom_id res chain seq x y z
N GLN A 1 19.66 16.44 23.67
CA GLN A 1 19.20 15.53 22.61
C GLN A 1 20.26 15.46 21.51
N VAL A 2 20.18 14.49 20.60
CA VAL A 2 21.14 14.39 19.47
C VAL A 2 20.93 15.56 18.50
N ILE A 3 19.69 15.87 18.17
CA ILE A 3 19.31 16.99 17.29
C ILE A 3 19.92 18.31 17.76
N ASP A 4 19.84 18.61 19.07
CA ASP A 4 20.36 19.86 19.64
C ASP A 4 21.90 19.99 19.53
N LYS A 5 22.60 18.86 19.34
CA LYS A 5 24.06 18.85 19.18
C LYS A 5 24.51 19.09 17.74
N HIS A 6 23.59 18.98 16.82
CA HIS A 6 23.82 19.14 15.38
C HIS A 6 22.75 20.04 14.77
N PRO A 7 22.72 21.31 15.19
CA PRO A 7 21.63 22.24 14.82
C PRO A 7 21.61 22.58 13.31
N GLU A 8 22.70 22.28 12.60
CA GLU A 8 22.85 22.58 11.18
C GLU A 8 22.49 21.41 10.25
N LEU A 9 22.08 20.26 10.79
CA LEU A 9 21.81 19.09 9.96
C LEU A 9 20.31 18.90 9.71
N PRO A 10 19.88 18.67 8.45
CA PRO A 10 18.55 18.15 8.14
C PRO A 10 18.36 16.76 8.75
N VAL A 11 17.16 16.50 9.26
CA VAL A 11 16.85 15.26 9.99
C VAL A 11 15.71 14.50 9.31
N ILE A 12 15.97 13.24 9.04
CA ILE A 12 14.96 12.24 8.68
C ILE A 12 14.65 11.43 9.94
N LEU A 13 13.40 11.43 10.38
CA LEU A 13 12.95 10.65 11.53
C LEU A 13 12.30 9.36 11.07
N THR A 14 12.81 8.24 11.52
CA THR A 14 12.16 6.94 11.29
C THR A 14 11.64 6.37 12.59
N ALA A 15 10.41 5.87 12.57
CA ALA A 15 9.83 5.13 13.68
C ALA A 15 8.86 4.08 13.14
N HIS A 16 8.61 3.04 13.96
CA HIS A 16 7.75 1.94 13.55
C HIS A 16 6.33 2.43 13.20
N GLU A 17 5.76 3.26 14.05
CA GLU A 17 4.40 3.79 13.89
C GLU A 17 4.40 5.31 14.02
N ILE A 18 4.09 6.04 12.96
CA ILE A 18 3.84 7.49 12.96
C ILE A 18 2.53 7.75 12.23
N SER A 19 2.41 7.23 11.02
CA SER A 19 1.29 7.47 10.13
C SER A 19 0.42 6.22 9.98
N GLY A 20 -0.90 6.41 9.94
CA GLY A 20 -1.88 5.44 9.52
C GLY A 20 -2.44 5.78 8.15
N ILE A 21 -3.29 4.90 7.60
CA ILE A 21 -3.91 5.07 6.29
C ILE A 21 -5.41 4.76 6.37
N ASN A 22 -6.22 5.56 5.69
CA ASN A 22 -7.65 5.36 5.53
C ASN A 22 -7.95 4.48 4.31
N GLY A 23 -9.17 3.99 4.23
CA GLY A 23 -9.61 3.18 3.10
C GLY A 23 -9.64 3.90 1.73
N ASP A 24 -9.55 5.23 1.72
CA ASP A 24 -9.42 6.04 0.51
C ASP A 24 -7.97 6.33 0.10
N GLY A 25 -7.00 5.79 0.84
CA GLY A 25 -5.57 6.00 0.59
C GLY A 25 -4.97 7.24 1.26
N SER A 26 -5.77 8.09 1.88
CA SER A 26 -5.24 9.24 2.62
C SER A 26 -4.54 8.79 3.90
N THR A 27 -3.41 9.41 4.23
CA THR A 27 -2.67 9.12 5.46
C THR A 27 -2.92 10.17 6.55
N TYR A 28 -2.70 9.77 7.79
CA TYR A 28 -2.91 10.61 8.98
C TYR A 28 -1.94 10.21 10.09
N PHE A 29 -1.72 11.06 11.09
CA PHE A 29 -0.98 10.65 12.29
C PHE A 29 -1.80 9.70 13.15
N THR A 30 -1.21 8.57 13.56
CA THR A 30 -1.88 7.66 14.48
C THR A 30 -2.18 8.36 15.81
N LYS A 31 -3.36 8.13 16.33
CA LYS A 31 -3.94 8.91 17.44
C LYS A 31 -3.09 8.93 18.71
N GLU A 32 -2.51 7.79 19.08
CA GLU A 32 -1.80 7.64 20.35
C GLU A 32 -0.29 7.88 20.22
N TYR A 33 0.30 7.51 19.09
CA TYR A 33 1.74 7.54 18.90
C TYR A 33 2.16 8.64 17.92
N GLY A 34 1.58 8.70 16.75
CA GLY A 34 1.93 9.68 15.71
C GLY A 34 1.64 11.10 16.14
N GLU A 35 0.43 11.37 16.66
CA GLU A 35 0.07 12.69 17.20
C GLU A 35 0.98 13.10 18.38
N HIS A 36 1.34 12.14 19.25
CA HIS A 36 2.25 12.42 20.35
C HIS A 36 3.65 12.78 19.86
N LEU A 37 4.21 12.05 18.91
CA LEU A 37 5.51 12.37 18.31
C LEU A 37 5.46 13.71 17.57
N TRP A 38 4.39 13.97 16.84
CA TRP A 38 4.17 15.26 16.19
C TRP A 38 4.22 16.40 17.20
N ASP A 39 3.41 16.34 18.25
CA ASP A 39 3.28 17.41 19.24
C ASP A 39 4.52 17.58 20.11
N LYS A 40 5.22 16.52 20.46
CA LYS A 40 6.34 16.58 21.41
C LYS A 40 7.70 16.76 20.75
N LEU A 41 7.85 16.29 19.51
CA LEU A 41 9.15 16.25 18.85
C LEU A 41 9.11 16.89 17.45
N ILE A 42 8.29 16.39 16.54
CA ILE A 42 8.43 16.65 15.10
C ILE A 42 8.16 18.13 14.81
N ARG A 43 6.96 18.64 15.14
CA ARG A 43 6.58 20.02 14.83
C ARG A 43 7.45 21.08 15.49
N LYS A 44 8.15 20.74 16.58
CA LYS A 44 8.99 21.66 17.35
C LYS A 44 10.44 21.74 16.88
N ASN A 45 10.86 20.84 16.01
CA ASN A 45 12.22 20.78 15.53
C ASN A 45 12.24 20.99 14.02
N ASP A 46 12.54 22.19 13.59
CA ASP A 46 12.52 22.58 12.19
C ASP A 46 13.47 21.77 11.30
N GLN A 47 14.50 21.17 11.90
CA GLN A 47 15.43 20.26 11.21
C GLN A 47 14.75 18.98 10.69
N ILE A 48 13.65 18.53 11.33
CA ILE A 48 12.91 17.35 10.88
C ILE A 48 12.03 17.76 9.70
N PHE A 49 12.41 17.33 8.50
CA PHE A 49 11.68 17.67 7.28
C PHE A 49 10.96 16.44 6.68
N LEU A 50 11.32 15.25 7.14
CA LEU A 50 10.80 14.00 6.62
C LEU A 50 10.64 12.98 7.76
N THR A 51 9.51 12.28 7.76
CA THR A 51 9.31 11.09 8.60
C THR A 51 9.01 9.88 7.73
N ILE A 52 9.46 8.70 8.15
CA ILE A 52 9.19 7.42 7.49
C ILE A 52 8.69 6.42 8.53
N ALA A 53 7.57 5.79 8.26
CA ALA A 53 6.92 4.82 9.12
C ALA A 53 6.41 3.61 8.35
N GLY A 54 6.11 2.55 9.09
CA GLY A 54 5.41 1.34 8.66
C GLY A 54 4.22 1.04 9.57
N HIS A 55 4.09 -0.21 10.01
CA HIS A 55 3.08 -0.76 10.91
C HIS A 55 1.65 -0.80 10.34
N HIS A 56 1.15 0.31 9.82
CA HIS A 56 -0.17 0.36 9.19
C HIS A 56 -0.05 0.00 7.70
N HIS A 57 -0.76 -1.05 7.32
CA HIS A 57 -0.62 -1.69 6.01
C HIS A 57 -1.06 -0.78 4.87
N GLY A 58 -0.15 -0.44 4.00
CA GLY A 58 -0.38 0.42 2.85
C GLY A 58 0.77 1.37 2.58
N ALA A 59 0.58 2.23 1.59
CA ALA A 59 1.57 3.21 1.18
C ALA A 59 0.89 4.56 0.89
N GLY A 60 1.55 5.64 1.28
CA GLY A 60 1.05 6.98 1.05
C GLY A 60 1.87 8.02 1.80
N TYR A 61 1.50 9.27 1.65
CA TYR A 61 2.12 10.37 2.39
C TYR A 61 1.12 11.49 2.67
N HIS A 62 1.45 12.31 3.65
CA HIS A 62 0.80 13.61 3.87
C HIS A 62 1.85 14.64 4.27
N VAL A 63 1.52 15.90 4.09
CA VAL A 63 2.40 17.02 4.41
C VAL A 63 1.74 17.89 5.46
N GLU A 64 2.46 18.16 6.55
CA GLU A 64 2.00 19.02 7.64
C GLU A 64 2.99 20.15 7.91
N LYS A 65 2.49 21.30 8.33
CA LYS A 65 3.36 22.43 8.68
C LYS A 65 3.79 22.37 10.13
N ASN A 66 5.09 22.45 10.34
CA ASN A 66 5.66 22.55 11.69
C ASN A 66 5.44 23.93 12.35
N ASP A 67 5.91 24.09 13.58
CA ASP A 67 5.74 25.36 14.33
C ASP A 67 6.47 26.56 13.69
N ALA A 68 7.46 26.31 12.83
CA ALA A 68 8.13 27.35 12.04
C ALA A 68 7.40 27.68 10.73
N GLY A 69 6.33 26.96 10.40
CA GLY A 69 5.54 27.11 9.17
C GLY A 69 6.11 26.39 7.96
N HIS A 70 7.11 25.54 8.14
CA HIS A 70 7.72 24.74 7.09
C HIS A 70 7.09 23.38 6.97
N ASP A 71 7.11 22.84 5.76
CA ASP A 71 6.54 21.53 5.45
C ASP A 71 7.38 20.39 6.04
N VAL A 72 6.68 19.40 6.61
CA VAL A 72 7.20 18.11 7.02
C VAL A 72 6.46 17.05 6.22
N ILE A 73 7.19 16.27 5.44
CA ILE A 73 6.65 15.17 4.65
C ILE A 73 6.60 13.93 5.54
N ASN A 74 5.43 13.29 5.63
CA ASN A 74 5.22 12.11 6.46
C ASN A 74 4.86 10.93 5.56
N ILE A 75 5.80 10.00 5.40
CA ILE A 75 5.67 8.82 4.53
C ILE A 75 5.28 7.61 5.37
N LEU A 76 4.25 6.92 4.92
CA LEU A 76 3.92 5.56 5.31
C LEU A 76 4.26 4.64 4.14
N GLN A 77 5.04 3.56 4.40
CA GLN A 77 5.28 2.54 3.41
C GLN A 77 5.41 1.17 4.07
N ASP A 78 4.36 0.37 3.95
CA ASP A 78 4.27 -0.95 4.58
C ASP A 78 3.52 -1.94 3.67
N TYR A 79 4.28 -2.86 3.09
CA TYR A 79 3.76 -3.91 2.22
C TYR A 79 3.68 -5.28 2.91
N GLN A 80 3.91 -5.35 4.22
CA GLN A 80 4.03 -6.63 4.93
C GLN A 80 2.79 -7.54 4.83
N MET A 81 1.60 -6.95 4.64
CA MET A 81 0.35 -7.69 4.46
C MET A 81 -0.06 -7.86 2.99
N ALA A 82 0.71 -7.34 2.04
CA ALA A 82 0.47 -7.61 0.65
C ALA A 82 0.73 -9.09 0.31
N TYR A 83 0.31 -9.50 -0.89
CA TYR A 83 0.45 -10.87 -1.38
C TYR A 83 1.80 -11.49 -1.04
N LEU A 84 1.81 -12.72 -0.53
CA LEU A 84 3.02 -13.44 -0.08
C LEU A 84 3.87 -12.70 0.97
N GLY A 85 3.25 -11.94 1.86
CA GLY A 85 3.97 -11.21 2.90
C GLY A 85 4.80 -10.05 2.35
N GLY A 86 4.23 -9.32 1.40
CA GLY A 86 4.84 -8.18 0.74
C GLY A 86 5.46 -8.48 -0.63
N ASN A 87 5.56 -9.75 -1.03
CA ASN A 87 6.04 -10.16 -2.36
C ASN A 87 7.35 -9.48 -2.80
N GLY A 88 8.23 -9.14 -1.83
CA GLY A 88 9.48 -8.44 -2.05
C GLY A 88 9.33 -6.97 -2.46
N LEU A 89 8.17 -6.37 -2.25
CA LEU A 89 7.96 -4.94 -2.48
C LEU A 89 8.80 -4.10 -1.53
N MET A 90 9.39 -3.05 -2.06
CA MET A 90 10.20 -2.06 -1.35
C MET A 90 10.07 -0.70 -2.02
N GLY A 91 10.34 0.38 -1.28
CA GLY A 91 10.43 1.73 -1.81
C GLY A 91 11.88 2.19 -1.93
N GLN A 92 12.20 2.83 -3.05
CA GLN A 92 13.40 3.62 -3.21
C GLN A 92 13.03 5.09 -3.18
N LEU A 93 13.59 5.82 -2.21
CA LEU A 93 13.40 7.25 -2.07
C LEU A 93 14.61 7.97 -2.64
N GLN A 94 14.40 8.76 -3.69
CA GLN A 94 15.39 9.60 -4.34
C GLN A 94 15.24 11.05 -3.90
N PHE A 95 16.35 11.67 -3.51
CA PHE A 95 16.42 13.11 -3.26
C PHE A 95 17.04 13.76 -4.51
N ASP A 96 16.19 14.27 -5.38
CA ASP A 96 16.65 14.99 -6.57
C ASP A 96 16.92 16.47 -6.22
N LEU A 97 18.15 16.74 -5.85
CA LEU A 97 18.59 18.08 -5.48
C LEU A 97 18.67 19.02 -6.67
N THR A 98 18.72 18.49 -7.90
CA THR A 98 18.75 19.26 -9.14
C THR A 98 17.40 19.85 -9.47
N ASN A 99 16.37 19.02 -9.43
CA ASN A 99 15.01 19.40 -9.78
C ASN A 99 14.20 19.83 -8.54
N ASN A 100 14.81 19.80 -7.33
CA ASN A 100 14.13 20.09 -6.08
C ASN A 100 12.92 19.16 -5.84
N GLN A 101 13.15 17.86 -5.93
CA GLN A 101 12.10 16.86 -5.82
C GLN A 101 12.51 15.71 -4.89
N LEU A 102 11.51 15.18 -4.20
CA LEU A 102 11.59 13.93 -3.47
C LEU A 102 10.75 12.91 -4.23
N GLU A 103 11.36 11.84 -4.69
CA GLU A 103 10.71 10.84 -5.54
C GLU A 103 10.68 9.48 -4.87
N MET A 104 9.51 8.87 -4.80
CA MET A 104 9.32 7.50 -4.35
C MET A 104 9.06 6.59 -5.55
N LEU A 105 9.78 5.48 -5.61
CA LEU A 105 9.53 4.37 -6.53
C LEU A 105 9.32 3.08 -5.74
N ALA A 106 8.13 2.52 -5.81
CA ALA A 106 7.82 1.23 -5.21
C ALA A 106 7.93 0.10 -6.24
N TYR A 107 8.73 -0.91 -5.94
CA TYR A 107 9.02 -2.00 -6.86
C TYR A 107 9.34 -3.30 -6.14
N SER A 108 9.35 -4.42 -6.89
CA SER A 108 9.71 -5.73 -6.36
C SER A 108 10.84 -6.40 -7.17
N PRO A 109 12.05 -6.47 -6.64
CA PRO A 109 13.12 -7.24 -7.26
C PRO A 109 12.83 -8.76 -7.22
N TRP A 110 12.00 -9.20 -6.29
CA TRP A 110 11.58 -10.59 -6.21
C TRP A 110 10.67 -10.98 -7.38
N VAL A 111 9.69 -10.16 -7.72
CA VAL A 111 8.82 -10.37 -8.89
C VAL A 111 9.65 -10.41 -10.17
N LYS A 112 10.65 -9.52 -10.30
CA LYS A 112 11.61 -9.55 -11.42
C LYS A 112 12.30 -10.89 -11.56
N SER A 113 12.60 -11.57 -10.47
CA SER A 113 13.34 -12.83 -10.46
C SER A 113 12.48 -14.07 -10.76
N LYS A 114 11.14 -13.95 -10.70
CA LYS A 114 10.22 -15.06 -10.98
C LYS A 114 10.22 -15.43 -12.44
N LYS A 115 10.04 -16.72 -12.71
CA LYS A 115 9.73 -17.19 -14.06
C LYS A 115 8.30 -16.83 -14.42
N TYR A 116 8.03 -16.61 -15.69
CA TYR A 116 6.69 -16.22 -16.16
C TYR A 116 5.58 -17.19 -15.69
N GLU A 117 5.86 -18.49 -15.68
CA GLU A 117 4.92 -19.53 -15.26
C GLU A 117 4.59 -19.51 -13.76
N GLN A 118 5.38 -18.77 -12.98
CA GLN A 118 5.20 -18.58 -11.53
C GLN A 118 4.48 -17.27 -11.20
N LEU A 119 4.30 -16.41 -12.19
CA LEU A 119 3.62 -15.13 -12.01
C LEU A 119 2.11 -15.33 -11.86
N THR A 120 1.49 -14.44 -11.13
CA THR A 120 0.05 -14.34 -10.90
C THR A 120 -0.42 -12.91 -11.12
N SER A 121 -1.72 -12.69 -11.09
CA SER A 121 -2.32 -11.34 -11.16
C SER A 121 -1.91 -10.42 -9.99
N PHE A 122 -1.34 -10.97 -8.93
CA PHE A 122 -0.86 -10.21 -7.76
C PHE A 122 0.63 -9.85 -7.82
N ASP A 123 1.33 -10.28 -8.86
CA ASP A 123 2.76 -10.02 -9.02
C ASP A 123 2.97 -8.70 -9.77
N HIS A 124 3.10 -7.64 -9.02
CA HIS A 124 3.41 -6.32 -9.55
C HIS A 124 4.91 -6.05 -9.46
N LEU A 125 5.53 -5.77 -10.61
CA LEU A 125 6.94 -5.39 -10.65
C LEU A 125 7.17 -3.99 -10.11
N ILE A 126 6.29 -3.07 -10.50
CA ILE A 126 6.25 -1.69 -10.04
C ILE A 126 4.84 -1.43 -9.52
N MET A 127 4.73 -0.74 -8.40
CA MET A 127 3.48 -0.25 -7.86
C MET A 127 3.29 1.20 -8.34
N GLU A 128 2.24 1.44 -9.12
CA GLU A 128 1.97 2.74 -9.77
C GLU A 128 0.84 3.53 -9.08
N GLY A 129 0.39 3.07 -7.90
CA GLY A 129 -0.60 3.80 -7.10
C GLY A 129 -0.08 5.16 -6.64
N GLU A 130 -0.97 6.12 -6.45
CA GLU A 130 -0.64 7.48 -6.01
C GLU A 130 0.11 7.53 -4.68
N GLY A 131 -0.07 6.53 -3.82
CA GLY A 131 0.65 6.38 -2.56
C GLY A 131 1.93 5.54 -2.67
N ASP A 132 2.11 4.82 -3.78
CA ASP A 132 3.22 3.88 -3.96
C ASP A 132 4.42 4.50 -4.66
N SER A 133 4.16 5.18 -5.79
CA SER A 133 5.20 5.85 -6.59
C SER A 133 4.75 7.26 -6.93
N TYR A 134 5.51 8.25 -6.47
CA TYR A 134 5.11 9.65 -6.55
C TYR A 134 6.31 10.60 -6.50
N THR A 135 6.06 11.84 -6.87
CA THR A 135 7.03 12.94 -6.79
C THR A 135 6.44 14.06 -5.94
N ILE A 136 7.24 14.61 -5.04
CA ILE A 136 6.89 15.76 -4.19
C ILE A 136 7.90 16.87 -4.47
N ASP A 137 7.42 18.05 -4.83
CA ASP A 137 8.27 19.23 -4.97
C ASP A 137 8.80 19.66 -3.60
N LEU A 138 10.11 19.80 -3.47
CA LEU A 138 10.78 20.22 -2.24
C LEU A 138 12.04 21.01 -2.57
N ASP A 139 11.97 22.34 -2.47
CA ASP A 139 13.16 23.19 -2.54
C ASP A 139 14.01 22.97 -1.29
N PHE A 140 15.02 22.12 -1.40
CA PHE A 140 15.87 21.73 -0.27
C PHE A 140 16.63 22.90 0.31
N ALA A 141 17.13 23.81 -0.52
CA ALA A 141 17.89 24.97 -0.07
C ALA A 141 17.01 25.93 0.73
N GLU A 142 15.81 26.23 0.23
CA GLU A 142 14.86 27.08 0.92
C GLU A 142 14.33 26.38 2.20
N ARG A 143 14.01 25.09 2.12
CA ARG A 143 13.52 24.30 3.28
C ARG A 143 14.52 24.28 4.45
N PHE A 144 15.81 24.22 4.15
CA PHE A 144 16.86 24.09 5.17
C PHE A 144 17.48 25.43 5.56
N LYS A 145 17.15 26.50 4.86
CA LYS A 145 17.77 27.82 5.03
C LYS A 145 17.81 28.35 6.47
N ALA A 146 16.76 28.07 7.24
CA ALA A 146 16.63 28.57 8.61
C ALA A 146 17.68 28.00 9.57
N PHE A 147 18.11 26.75 9.34
CA PHE A 147 19.06 26.05 10.22
C PHE A 147 20.36 25.61 9.52
N ALA A 148 20.35 25.48 8.21
CA ALA A 148 21.50 25.11 7.39
C ALA A 148 21.70 26.08 6.21
N PRO A 149 21.97 27.38 6.47
CA PRO A 149 22.05 28.41 5.41
C PRO A 149 23.20 28.19 4.43
N GLY A 150 24.14 27.31 4.78
CA GLY A 150 25.24 26.91 3.90
C GLY A 150 24.93 25.67 3.05
N PHE A 151 23.72 25.12 3.15
CA PHE A 151 23.32 23.98 2.34
C PHE A 151 23.26 24.39 0.87
N THR A 152 23.89 23.59 0.02
CA THR A 152 23.83 23.75 -1.43
C THR A 152 23.44 22.41 -2.05
N ALA A 153 22.65 22.47 -3.10
CA ALA A 153 22.18 21.28 -3.81
C ALA A 153 23.26 20.64 -4.70
N GLY A 154 24.53 20.84 -4.48
CA GLY A 154 25.58 20.20 -5.26
C GLY A 154 25.55 20.54 -6.77
N ASP A 155 26.40 19.87 -7.54
CA ASP A 155 26.39 20.00 -9.00
C ASP A 155 25.31 19.08 -9.61
N ALA A 156 24.49 19.68 -10.45
CA ALA A 156 23.30 19.13 -11.08
C ALA A 156 23.57 18.05 -12.16
N ASN A 157 24.45 17.12 -11.91
CA ASN A 157 24.83 16.07 -12.87
C ASN A 157 24.60 14.65 -12.34
N ASP A 158 23.93 14.51 -11.21
CA ASP A 158 23.58 13.21 -10.71
C ASP A 158 22.55 12.54 -11.62
N PRO A 159 22.72 11.24 -11.94
CA PRO A 159 21.75 10.53 -12.75
C PRO A 159 20.43 10.39 -11.98
N ASP A 160 19.32 10.35 -12.71
CA ASP A 160 18.06 9.92 -12.18
C ASP A 160 18.12 8.42 -11.85
N TYR A 161 18.34 8.13 -10.57
CA TYR A 161 18.50 6.76 -10.08
C TYR A 161 17.18 5.97 -10.11
N ASN A 162 16.03 6.62 -9.90
CA ASN A 162 14.75 5.96 -9.97
C ASN A 162 14.42 5.55 -11.40
N GLU A 163 14.66 6.43 -12.37
CA GLU A 163 14.47 6.09 -13.78
C GLU A 163 15.45 5.01 -14.25
N ALA A 164 16.73 5.08 -13.87
CA ALA A 164 17.71 4.07 -14.18
C ALA A 164 17.36 2.70 -13.58
N LEU A 165 16.85 2.68 -12.34
CA LEU A 165 16.37 1.48 -11.69
C LEU A 165 15.13 0.94 -12.42
N LYS A 166 14.15 1.78 -12.72
CA LYS A 166 12.94 1.40 -13.44
C LYS A 166 13.27 0.74 -14.79
N GLN A 167 14.18 1.32 -15.55
CA GLN A 167 14.66 0.73 -16.80
C GLN A 167 15.31 -0.64 -16.56
N THR A 168 16.18 -0.75 -15.56
CA THR A 168 16.88 -2.00 -15.24
C THR A 168 15.91 -3.12 -14.86
N ILE A 169 14.91 -2.84 -14.04
CA ILE A 169 13.98 -3.87 -13.58
C ILE A 169 12.94 -4.23 -14.64
N THR A 170 12.57 -3.31 -15.52
CA THR A 170 11.60 -3.58 -16.60
C THR A 170 12.24 -4.24 -17.81
N ASP A 171 13.56 -4.10 -18.02
CA ASP A 171 14.26 -4.69 -19.15
C ASP A 171 14.05 -6.22 -19.20
N GLY A 172 13.49 -6.70 -20.32
CA GLY A 172 13.17 -8.11 -20.54
C GLY A 172 12.11 -8.70 -19.60
N TYR A 173 11.44 -7.88 -18.76
CA TYR A 173 10.33 -8.37 -17.94
C TYR A 173 9.04 -8.48 -18.78
N LYS A 174 8.36 -9.62 -18.65
CA LYS A 174 7.03 -9.82 -19.20
C LYS A 174 6.04 -9.91 -18.04
N ALA A 175 5.16 -8.92 -17.93
CA ALA A 175 4.11 -8.92 -16.95
C ALA A 175 3.14 -10.09 -17.15
N TYR A 176 2.54 -10.55 -16.06
CA TYR A 176 1.48 -11.55 -16.12
C TYR A 176 0.26 -11.00 -16.86
N GLU A 177 -0.21 -11.75 -17.81
CA GLU A 177 -1.45 -11.42 -18.53
C GLU A 177 -2.65 -11.90 -17.70
N VAL A 178 -3.44 -10.96 -17.19
CA VAL A 178 -4.67 -11.27 -16.42
C VAL A 178 -5.60 -12.11 -17.29
N THR A 179 -5.99 -13.25 -16.79
CA THR A 179 -6.89 -14.18 -17.48
C THR A 179 -8.30 -14.09 -16.87
N GLU A 180 -9.29 -14.67 -17.54
CA GLU A 180 -10.67 -14.68 -17.07
C GLU A 180 -10.82 -15.23 -15.63
N LYS A 181 -10.02 -16.24 -15.29
CA LYS A 181 -9.99 -16.84 -13.93
C LYS A 181 -9.45 -15.91 -12.85
N ASP A 182 -8.69 -14.90 -13.24
CA ASP A 182 -8.04 -13.95 -12.31
C ASP A 182 -8.95 -12.75 -12.00
N LYS A 183 -9.95 -12.52 -12.82
CA LYS A 183 -10.92 -11.46 -12.60
C LYS A 183 -11.67 -11.66 -11.29
N PRO A 184 -12.06 -10.56 -10.61
CA PRO A 184 -13.02 -10.63 -9.54
C PRO A 184 -14.25 -11.45 -9.93
N LYS A 185 -14.82 -12.13 -8.95
CA LYS A 185 -15.90 -13.08 -9.23
C LYS A 185 -17.12 -12.47 -9.89
N ASP A 186 -17.40 -11.22 -9.58
CA ASP A 186 -18.46 -10.40 -10.17
C ASP A 186 -18.20 -9.98 -11.62
N GLU A 187 -16.93 -10.09 -12.09
CA GLU A 187 -16.51 -9.78 -13.44
C GLU A 187 -16.24 -11.01 -14.30
N GLN A 188 -16.32 -12.22 -13.73
CA GLN A 188 -16.12 -13.46 -14.47
C GLN A 188 -17.42 -13.87 -15.16
N ASP A 189 -17.31 -14.35 -16.40
CA ASP A 189 -18.42 -15.08 -17.05
C ASP A 189 -18.64 -16.42 -16.35
N TYR A 190 -19.68 -16.50 -15.57
CA TYR A 190 -20.11 -17.76 -14.96
C TYR A 190 -21.02 -18.51 -15.93
N ALA A 191 -20.68 -19.76 -16.23
CA ALA A 191 -21.68 -20.70 -16.64
C ALA A 191 -22.62 -20.93 -15.45
N TYR A 192 -23.78 -20.30 -15.48
CA TYR A 192 -24.81 -20.55 -14.49
C TYR A 192 -25.24 -22.01 -14.57
N VAL A 193 -24.91 -22.77 -13.55
CA VAL A 193 -25.65 -24.00 -13.29
C VAL A 193 -26.98 -23.54 -12.70
N ASP A 194 -28.06 -23.92 -13.39
CA ASP A 194 -29.43 -23.54 -13.10
C ASP A 194 -29.66 -23.37 -11.58
N GLY A 195 -29.81 -22.12 -11.16
CA GLY A 195 -30.46 -21.78 -9.94
C GLY A 195 -29.73 -21.11 -8.82
N THR A 196 -28.37 -21.07 -8.69
CA THR A 196 -27.89 -20.40 -7.47
C THR A 196 -26.46 -19.86 -7.55
N VAL A 197 -26.31 -18.59 -7.78
CA VAL A 197 -25.12 -17.83 -7.37
C VAL A 197 -25.50 -16.98 -6.16
N VAL A 198 -24.94 -17.31 -5.01
CA VAL A 198 -25.09 -16.51 -3.79
C VAL A 198 -23.94 -15.52 -3.74
N HIS A 199 -24.23 -14.23 -3.90
CA HIS A 199 -23.28 -13.16 -3.68
C HIS A 199 -23.44 -12.63 -2.27
N TRP A 200 -22.41 -12.78 -1.47
CA TRP A 200 -22.35 -12.16 -0.16
C TRP A 200 -21.18 -11.16 -0.12
N ARG A 201 -21.43 -9.96 0.34
CA ARG A 201 -20.41 -8.92 0.53
C ARG A 201 -20.30 -8.58 2.02
N PRO A 202 -19.10 -8.32 2.54
CA PRO A 202 -18.92 -7.89 3.92
C PRO A 202 -19.81 -6.69 4.24
N GLY A 203 -20.47 -6.72 5.37
CA GLY A 203 -21.38 -5.64 5.80
C GLY A 203 -22.75 -5.61 5.11
N GLN A 204 -23.06 -6.51 4.21
CA GLN A 204 -24.40 -6.66 3.65
C GLN A 204 -25.25 -7.63 4.48
N THR A 205 -26.45 -7.19 4.83
CA THR A 205 -27.47 -8.04 5.46
C THR A 205 -28.34 -8.76 4.43
N LYS A 206 -28.09 -8.56 3.15
CA LYS A 206 -28.81 -9.21 2.05
C LYS A 206 -27.85 -9.94 1.15
N VAL A 207 -28.18 -11.16 0.86
CA VAL A 207 -27.53 -11.99 -0.15
C VAL A 207 -28.20 -11.67 -1.49
N GLU A 208 -27.44 -11.17 -2.46
CA GLU A 208 -27.92 -11.00 -3.83
C GLU A 208 -27.83 -12.33 -4.55
N GLY A 209 -28.94 -12.82 -5.05
CA GLY A 209 -29.07 -14.11 -5.73
C GLY A 209 -30.28 -14.88 -5.25
N THR A 210 -30.44 -16.10 -5.71
CA THR A 210 -31.48 -16.99 -5.19
C THR A 210 -31.08 -17.41 -3.79
N LEU A 211 -31.81 -16.92 -2.78
CA LEU A 211 -31.66 -17.39 -1.42
C LEU A 211 -32.12 -18.85 -1.37
N LEU A 212 -31.26 -19.73 -0.90
CA LEU A 212 -31.70 -21.02 -0.40
C LEU A 212 -32.46 -20.75 0.90
N ASN A 213 -33.67 -21.26 0.98
CA ASN A 213 -34.41 -21.24 2.24
C ASN A 213 -33.73 -22.18 3.25
N ASP A 214 -33.93 -21.89 4.51
CA ASP A 214 -33.42 -22.75 5.58
C ASP A 214 -33.83 -24.22 5.33
N GLY A 215 -32.85 -25.10 5.20
CA GLY A 215 -33.05 -26.51 4.91
C GLY A 215 -33.13 -26.89 3.43
N GLU A 216 -32.98 -25.96 2.49
CA GLU A 216 -32.84 -26.30 1.06
C GLU A 216 -31.43 -26.78 0.75
N ALA A 217 -31.34 -27.93 0.07
CA ALA A 217 -30.05 -28.44 -0.39
C ALA A 217 -29.47 -27.58 -1.49
N ALA A 218 -28.22 -27.22 -1.36
CA ALA A 218 -27.52 -26.50 -2.43
C ALA A 218 -27.24 -27.44 -3.61
N PRO A 219 -27.36 -26.96 -4.87
CA PRO A 219 -27.02 -27.75 -6.04
C PRO A 219 -25.59 -28.26 -6.00
N ALA A 220 -25.37 -29.51 -6.45
CA ALA A 220 -24.04 -30.07 -6.54
C ALA A 220 -23.13 -29.20 -7.40
N GLY A 221 -21.98 -28.84 -6.87
CA GLY A 221 -21.00 -27.99 -7.56
C GLY A 221 -21.23 -26.50 -7.43
N ALA A 222 -22.25 -26.05 -6.70
CA ALA A 222 -22.41 -24.63 -6.36
C ALA A 222 -21.15 -24.13 -5.64
N VAL A 223 -20.68 -22.94 -6.03
CA VAL A 223 -19.54 -22.28 -5.41
C VAL A 223 -20.03 -21.08 -4.63
N ILE A 224 -19.88 -21.12 -3.32
CA ILE A 224 -20.21 -20.00 -2.46
C ILE A 224 -18.91 -19.20 -2.25
N PRO A 225 -18.87 -17.93 -2.66
CA PRO A 225 -17.75 -17.08 -2.30
C PRO A 225 -17.83 -16.76 -0.81
N ASP A 226 -16.80 -17.14 -0.09
CA ASP A 226 -16.55 -16.60 1.24
C ASP A 226 -15.74 -15.33 1.06
N VAL A 227 -16.24 -14.22 1.58
CA VAL A 227 -15.53 -12.96 1.60
C VAL A 227 -15.05 -12.80 3.04
N ALA A 228 -13.82 -13.17 3.28
CA ALA A 228 -13.21 -12.96 4.58
C ALA A 228 -13.24 -11.47 4.95
N ASN A 229 -13.54 -11.20 6.20
CA ASN A 229 -13.73 -9.87 6.76
C ASN A 229 -12.63 -8.88 6.35
N GLY A 230 -13.03 -7.85 5.66
CA GLY A 230 -12.38 -6.55 5.66
C GLY A 230 -11.08 -6.39 4.86
N ASP A 231 -10.33 -7.44 4.63
CA ASP A 231 -9.12 -7.37 3.82
C ASP A 231 -9.41 -7.92 2.43
N ASP A 232 -9.27 -7.09 1.44
CA ASP A 232 -9.60 -7.36 0.04
C ASP A 232 -8.92 -8.57 -0.59
N MET A 233 -8.11 -9.30 0.12
CA MET A 233 -7.10 -10.13 -0.50
C MET A 233 -7.33 -11.64 -0.39
N THR A 234 -8.28 -12.10 0.41
CA THR A 234 -8.52 -13.54 0.56
C THR A 234 -9.98 -13.90 0.36
N ARG A 235 -10.34 -14.08 -0.90
CA ARG A 235 -11.62 -14.72 -1.24
C ARG A 235 -11.45 -16.23 -1.10
N VAL A 236 -11.86 -16.78 0.03
CA VAL A 236 -11.92 -18.23 0.21
C VAL A 236 -13.13 -18.76 -0.56
N ARG A 237 -12.91 -19.73 -1.42
CA ARG A 237 -13.98 -20.37 -2.20
C ARG A 237 -14.37 -21.66 -1.52
N HIS A 238 -15.58 -21.75 -1.04
CA HIS A 238 -16.15 -23.01 -0.60
C HIS A 238 -16.89 -23.70 -1.76
N ARG A 239 -16.49 -24.92 -2.05
CA ARG A 239 -17.22 -25.78 -2.99
C ARG A 239 -18.14 -26.68 -2.19
N ILE A 240 -19.43 -26.60 -2.48
CA ILE A 240 -20.40 -27.50 -1.87
C ILE A 240 -20.23 -28.88 -2.48
N ALA A 241 -20.03 -29.87 -1.65
CA ALA A 241 -19.98 -31.27 -2.09
C ALA A 241 -21.37 -31.73 -2.57
N ALA A 242 -21.39 -32.64 -3.54
CA ALA A 242 -22.63 -33.27 -3.96
C ALA A 242 -23.32 -33.96 -2.77
N GLY A 243 -24.58 -33.64 -2.53
CA GLY A 243 -25.37 -34.21 -1.42
C GLY A 243 -25.24 -33.48 -0.07
N ALA A 244 -24.69 -32.26 -0.04
CA ALA A 244 -24.75 -31.44 1.15
C ALA A 244 -26.18 -30.95 1.41
N ASP A 245 -26.71 -31.28 2.60
CA ASP A 245 -28.12 -31.01 2.95
C ASP A 245 -28.36 -29.56 3.42
N ALA A 246 -27.31 -28.87 3.85
CA ALA A 246 -27.41 -27.46 4.24
C ALA A 246 -26.04 -26.77 4.22
N VAL A 247 -26.03 -25.45 4.00
CA VAL A 247 -24.89 -24.58 4.23
C VAL A 247 -25.28 -23.64 5.36
N THR A 248 -24.59 -23.77 6.47
CA THR A 248 -24.79 -22.88 7.62
C THR A 248 -23.70 -21.80 7.58
N PHE A 249 -24.12 -20.55 7.53
CA PHE A 249 -23.24 -19.42 7.73
C PHE A 249 -23.29 -19.05 9.21
N SER A 250 -22.13 -19.01 9.87
CA SER A 250 -22.03 -18.47 11.20
C SER A 250 -21.51 -17.04 11.13
N ASP A 251 -22.05 -16.19 12.00
CA ASP A 251 -21.54 -14.82 12.20
C ASP A 251 -20.29 -14.80 13.06
N ASP A 252 -19.74 -15.96 13.39
CA ASP A 252 -18.53 -16.06 14.19
C ASP A 252 -17.36 -15.53 13.37
N LYS A 253 -16.85 -14.40 13.84
CA LYS A 253 -15.61 -13.79 13.37
C LYS A 253 -14.46 -14.73 13.68
N HIS A 254 -13.84 -15.26 12.67
CA HIS A 254 -12.51 -15.87 12.75
C HIS A 254 -11.55 -15.12 11.85
#